data_e3a739b1020ae535d79cb640ce351457
#
_entry.id   e3a739b1020ae535d79cb640ce351457
#
_cell.length_a   1.000
_cell.length_b   1.000
_cell.length_c   1.000
_cell.angle_alpha   90.00
_cell.angle_beta   90.00
_cell.angle_gamma   90.00
#
_symmetry.space_group_name_H-M   'P 1'
#
loop_
_entity.id
_entity.type
_entity.pdbx_description
1 polymer ?
#
loop_
_entity_poly.entity_id
_entity_poly.type
_entity_poly.pdbx_seq_one_letter_code
_entity_poly.pdbx_strand_id
1 'polypeptide(L)'
;MHSPNRILSFSLIIFVLLVTGQCSSKSSDELVQEGTKHSEKGAYDKSFDSFLKATKVDPKNVNAFYGLGGIYNYRNEYEKAVQAFKTVIKLDPTHFNARYSLGFTYEKIGKPELAEIEYERYNSLKKRFESMLTKE
;
A
#
# COMPACT_ATOMS: atom_id res chain seq x y z
N MET A 1 56.85 39.87 0.47
CA MET A 1 55.72 39.71 1.43
C MET A 1 54.60 38.99 0.75
N HIS A 2 54.52 37.67 0.90
CA HIS A 2 53.49 36.85 0.33
C HIS A 2 52.49 36.50 1.42
N SER A 3 51.24 36.85 1.25
CA SER A 3 50.22 36.62 2.22
C SER A 3 49.59 35.19 1.98
N PRO A 4 49.61 34.31 2.97
CA PRO A 4 49.15 32.92 2.84
C PRO A 4 47.74 32.70 3.38
N ASN A 5 46.71 33.50 2.97
CA ASN A 5 45.39 33.38 3.59
C ASN A 5 44.23 33.17 2.63
N ARG A 6 44.50 32.75 1.38
CA ARG A 6 43.37 32.53 0.41
C ARG A 6 42.99 31.08 0.14
N ILE A 7 43.69 30.09 0.69
CA ILE A 7 43.45 28.66 0.38
C ILE A 7 42.57 27.96 1.42
N LEU A 8 42.45 28.50 2.63
CA LEU A 8 41.69 27.90 3.74
C LEU A 8 40.15 28.14 3.66
N SER A 9 39.70 29.11 2.84
CA SER A 9 38.27 29.44 2.74
C SER A 9 37.48 28.54 1.80
N PHE A 10 38.11 27.87 0.83
CA PHE A 10 37.41 27.02 -0.13
C PHE A 10 37.12 25.61 0.38
N SER A 11 37.93 25.12 1.34
CA SER A 11 37.75 23.75 1.88
C SER A 11 36.58 23.66 2.87
N LEU A 12 36.19 24.76 3.52
CA LEU A 12 35.12 24.77 4.51
C LEU A 12 33.75 24.86 3.85
N ILE A 13 33.63 25.45 2.64
CA ILE A 13 32.37 25.59 1.91
C ILE A 13 31.94 24.27 1.27
N ILE A 14 32.87 23.44 0.85
CA ILE A 14 32.57 22.13 0.25
C ILE A 14 32.06 21.13 1.29
N PHE A 15 32.51 21.23 2.55
CA PHE A 15 32.06 20.32 3.61
C PHE A 15 30.61 20.60 4.12
N VAL A 16 30.15 21.84 4.00
CA VAL A 16 28.81 22.25 4.45
C VAL A 16 27.72 21.79 3.43
N LEU A 17 28.05 21.59 2.14
CA LEU A 17 27.13 21.19 1.11
C LEU A 17 26.82 19.66 1.09
N LEU A 18 27.60 18.85 1.82
CA LEU A 18 27.42 17.40 1.88
C LEU A 18 26.50 16.93 3.04
N VAL A 19 26.07 17.82 3.92
CA VAL A 19 25.20 17.48 5.06
C VAL A 19 23.74 17.88 4.82
N THR A 20 23.42 18.54 3.70
CA THR A 20 22.04 18.90 3.37
C THR A 20 21.32 17.77 2.65
N GLY A 21 20.68 16.92 3.44
CA GLY A 21 19.42 16.34 3.04
C GLY A 21 19.47 15.02 2.31
N GLN A 22 19.80 13.97 2.99
CA GLN A 22 19.08 12.73 2.78
C GLN A 22 17.78 12.77 3.58
N CYS A 23 16.84 13.64 3.21
CA CYS A 23 15.43 13.33 3.38
C CYS A 23 15.11 12.21 2.39
N SER A 24 15.49 10.99 2.72
CA SER A 24 15.03 9.80 2.01
C SER A 24 13.53 9.76 2.19
N SER A 25 12.79 10.19 1.17
CA SER A 25 11.35 9.99 1.15
C SER A 25 11.10 8.48 1.15
N LYS A 26 10.27 8.02 2.08
CA LYS A 26 9.91 6.60 2.16
C LYS A 26 9.37 6.12 0.82
N SER A 27 9.78 4.92 0.41
CA SER A 27 9.19 4.24 -0.73
C SER A 27 7.73 3.85 -0.44
N SER A 28 6.97 3.56 -1.48
CA SER A 28 5.59 3.07 -1.33
C SER A 28 5.53 1.78 -0.50
N ASP A 29 6.47 0.87 -0.71
CA ASP A 29 6.51 -0.40 0.05
C ASP A 29 6.86 -0.20 1.53
N GLU A 30 7.77 0.71 1.86
CA GLU A 30 8.04 1.07 3.26
C GLU A 30 6.81 1.67 3.93
N LEU A 31 6.06 2.49 3.23
CA LEU A 31 4.79 3.06 3.73
C LEU A 31 3.71 1.98 3.90
N VAL A 32 3.65 0.98 3.01
CA VAL A 32 2.76 -0.19 3.16
C VAL A 32 3.13 -0.99 4.40
N GLN A 33 4.41 -1.29 4.62
CA GLN A 33 4.88 -1.99 5.82
C GLN A 33 4.53 -1.23 7.11
N GLU A 34 4.70 0.09 7.11
CA GLU A 34 4.32 0.96 8.22
C GLU A 34 2.81 0.92 8.47
N GLY A 35 2.00 1.01 7.41
CA GLY A 35 0.54 0.90 7.49
C GLY A 35 0.10 -0.44 8.07
N THR A 36 0.67 -1.55 7.61
CA THR A 36 0.41 -2.89 8.12
C THR A 36 0.74 -2.99 9.62
N LYS A 37 1.93 -2.53 10.02
CA LYS A 37 2.34 -2.50 11.43
C LYS A 37 1.42 -1.66 12.32
N HIS A 38 0.88 -0.56 11.79
CA HIS A 38 -0.11 0.24 12.51
C HIS A 38 -1.45 -0.49 12.64
N SER A 39 -1.90 -1.19 11.61
CA SER A 39 -3.12 -2.03 11.66
C SER A 39 -3.00 -3.14 12.70
N GLU A 40 -1.88 -3.86 12.75
CA GLU A 40 -1.61 -4.91 13.72
C GLU A 40 -1.67 -4.42 15.19
N LYS A 41 -1.34 -3.13 15.39
CA LYS A 41 -1.42 -2.47 16.70
C LYS A 41 -2.77 -1.81 16.98
N GLY A 42 -3.77 -1.96 16.11
CA GLY A 42 -5.06 -1.29 16.22
C GLY A 42 -5.02 0.23 15.98
N ALA A 43 -3.90 0.77 15.50
CA ALA A 43 -3.74 2.19 15.21
C ALA A 43 -4.26 2.52 13.79
N TYR A 44 -5.56 2.31 13.55
CA TYR A 44 -6.17 2.34 12.22
C TYR A 44 -6.08 3.69 11.51
N ASP A 45 -6.10 4.82 12.24
CA ASP A 45 -5.93 6.14 11.62
C ASP A 45 -4.51 6.35 11.08
N LYS A 46 -3.49 5.92 11.82
CA LYS A 46 -2.10 5.95 11.35
C LYS A 46 -1.88 4.98 10.19
N SER A 47 -2.53 3.82 10.24
CA SER A 47 -2.52 2.85 9.14
C SER A 47 -3.11 3.44 7.87
N PHE A 48 -4.26 4.09 7.97
CA PHE A 48 -4.90 4.79 6.86
C PHE A 48 -3.97 5.81 6.23
N ASP A 49 -3.36 6.69 7.04
CA ASP A 49 -2.44 7.72 6.56
C ASP A 49 -1.24 7.13 5.83
N SER A 50 -0.67 6.03 6.34
CA SER A 50 0.46 5.35 5.73
C SER A 50 0.08 4.73 4.37
N PHE A 51 -1.04 3.98 4.29
CA PHE A 51 -1.53 3.43 3.02
C PHE A 51 -1.90 4.52 2.01
N LEU A 52 -2.54 5.61 2.47
CA LEU A 52 -2.88 6.74 1.59
C LEU A 52 -1.63 7.44 1.03
N LYS A 53 -0.58 7.61 1.83
CA LYS A 53 0.71 8.11 1.36
C LYS A 53 1.34 7.14 0.35
N ALA A 54 1.26 5.84 0.62
CA ALA A 54 1.79 4.81 -0.28
C ALA A 54 1.16 4.89 -1.68
N THR A 55 -0.17 5.07 -1.78
CA THR A 55 -0.85 5.24 -3.08
C THR A 55 -0.48 6.53 -3.81
N LYS A 56 -0.05 7.58 -3.08
CA LYS A 56 0.44 8.82 -3.69
C LYS A 56 1.86 8.68 -4.23
N VAL A 57 2.71 7.90 -3.54
CA VAL A 57 4.08 7.60 -3.98
C VAL A 57 4.08 6.65 -5.17
N ASP A 58 3.26 5.59 -5.11
CA ASP A 58 3.06 4.66 -6.22
C ASP A 58 1.56 4.36 -6.42
N PRO A 59 0.92 4.97 -7.44
CA PRO A 59 -0.49 4.74 -7.77
C PRO A 59 -0.81 3.33 -8.29
N LYS A 60 0.20 2.47 -8.46
CA LYS A 60 0.05 1.06 -8.87
C LYS A 60 0.38 0.08 -7.75
N ASN A 61 0.67 0.54 -6.56
CA ASN A 61 0.96 -0.35 -5.43
C ASN A 61 -0.31 -1.07 -4.97
N VAL A 62 -0.42 -2.33 -5.36
CA VAL A 62 -1.56 -3.22 -5.07
C VAL A 62 -1.81 -3.35 -3.57
N ASN A 63 -0.73 -3.52 -2.79
CA ASN A 63 -0.83 -3.71 -1.34
C ASN A 63 -1.33 -2.45 -0.61
N ALA A 64 -0.98 -1.27 -1.11
CA ALA A 64 -1.49 -0.02 -0.57
C ALA A 64 -3.01 0.11 -0.74
N PHE A 65 -3.54 -0.20 -1.93
CA PHE A 65 -4.99 -0.20 -2.17
C PHE A 65 -5.71 -1.30 -1.40
N TYR A 66 -5.09 -2.48 -1.27
CA TYR A 66 -5.66 -3.56 -0.46
C TYR A 66 -5.78 -3.16 1.01
N GLY A 67 -4.73 -2.55 1.57
CA GLY A 67 -4.73 -2.00 2.92
C GLY A 67 -5.80 -0.91 3.12
N LEU A 68 -5.92 0.05 2.19
CA LEU A 68 -6.98 1.06 2.23
C LEU A 68 -8.37 0.43 2.21
N GLY A 69 -8.61 -0.58 1.36
CA GLY A 69 -9.88 -1.31 1.32
C GLY A 69 -10.24 -1.92 2.67
N GLY A 70 -9.27 -2.54 3.35
CA GLY A 70 -9.44 -3.07 4.68
C GLY A 70 -9.79 -2.01 5.73
N ILE A 71 -9.10 -0.87 5.71
CA ILE A 71 -9.39 0.24 6.64
C ILE A 71 -10.77 0.86 6.35
N TYR A 72 -11.15 1.03 5.08
CA TYR A 72 -12.49 1.51 4.74
C TYR A 72 -13.59 0.56 5.22
N ASN A 73 -13.41 -0.77 5.08
CA ASN A 73 -14.34 -1.75 5.65
C ASN A 73 -14.43 -1.62 7.18
N TYR A 74 -13.31 -1.49 7.87
CA TYR A 74 -13.28 -1.29 9.33
C TYR A 74 -14.07 -0.03 9.75
N ARG A 75 -13.98 1.04 8.96
CA ARG A 75 -14.71 2.31 9.20
C ARG A 75 -16.16 2.28 8.71
N ASN A 76 -16.64 1.16 8.18
CA ASN A 76 -17.95 1.02 7.51
C ASN A 76 -18.14 1.95 6.30
N GLU A 77 -17.04 2.41 5.69
CA GLU A 77 -17.03 3.21 4.46
C GLU A 77 -17.04 2.27 3.24
N TYR A 78 -18.08 1.45 3.14
CA TYR A 78 -18.13 0.29 2.25
C TYR A 78 -18.01 0.64 0.76
N GLU A 79 -18.58 1.74 0.31
CA GLU A 79 -18.47 2.20 -1.08
C GLU A 79 -17.01 2.51 -1.46
N LYS A 80 -16.26 3.10 -0.53
CA LYS A 80 -14.82 3.36 -0.73
C LYS A 80 -14.02 2.06 -0.69
N ALA A 81 -14.38 1.12 0.17
CA ALA A 81 -13.79 -0.22 0.21
C ALA A 81 -13.98 -0.96 -1.13
N VAL A 82 -15.21 -0.92 -1.69
CA VAL A 82 -15.51 -1.48 -3.03
C VAL A 82 -14.57 -0.88 -4.09
N GLN A 83 -14.39 0.43 -4.11
CA GLN A 83 -13.50 1.09 -5.08
C GLN A 83 -12.04 0.66 -4.90
N ALA A 84 -11.57 0.60 -3.67
CA ALA A 84 -10.19 0.18 -3.37
C ALA A 84 -9.95 -1.27 -3.82
N PHE A 85 -10.83 -2.23 -3.47
CA PHE A 85 -10.68 -3.63 -3.88
C PHE A 85 -10.82 -3.82 -5.39
N LYS A 86 -11.72 -3.08 -6.06
CA LYS A 86 -11.79 -3.06 -7.53
C LYS A 86 -10.49 -2.57 -8.16
N THR A 87 -9.83 -1.57 -7.55
CA THR A 87 -8.52 -1.10 -8.00
C THR A 87 -7.47 -2.20 -7.85
N VAL A 88 -7.45 -2.91 -6.72
CA VAL A 88 -6.58 -4.09 -6.52
C VAL A 88 -6.78 -5.11 -7.64
N ILE A 89 -8.03 -5.51 -7.90
CA ILE A 89 -8.36 -6.53 -8.92
C ILE A 89 -8.01 -6.06 -10.35
N LYS A 90 -8.10 -4.76 -10.62
CA LYS A 90 -7.68 -4.18 -11.89
C LYS A 90 -6.17 -4.24 -12.08
N LEU A 91 -5.40 -3.96 -11.02
CA LEU A 91 -3.94 -3.98 -11.04
C LEU A 91 -3.39 -5.40 -10.99
N ASP A 92 -4.01 -6.27 -10.20
CA ASP A 92 -3.70 -7.70 -10.09
C ASP A 92 -4.98 -8.55 -10.16
N PRO A 93 -5.35 -9.03 -11.36
CA PRO A 93 -6.54 -9.86 -11.54
C PRO A 93 -6.50 -11.20 -10.80
N THR A 94 -5.31 -11.64 -10.35
CA THR A 94 -5.10 -12.90 -9.63
C THR A 94 -5.17 -12.77 -8.12
N HIS A 95 -5.35 -11.56 -7.60
CA HIS A 95 -5.40 -11.27 -6.16
C HIS A 95 -6.70 -11.81 -5.53
N PHE A 96 -6.74 -13.12 -5.25
CA PHE A 96 -7.95 -13.77 -4.76
C PHE A 96 -8.45 -13.23 -3.41
N ASN A 97 -7.57 -12.81 -2.49
CA ASN A 97 -7.99 -12.21 -1.23
C ASN A 97 -8.76 -10.89 -1.42
N ALA A 98 -8.43 -10.09 -2.44
CA ALA A 98 -9.21 -8.89 -2.76
C ALA A 98 -10.61 -9.21 -3.24
N ARG A 99 -10.80 -10.32 -3.98
CA ARG A 99 -12.13 -10.79 -4.39
C ARG A 99 -12.96 -11.23 -3.20
N TYR A 100 -12.38 -11.96 -2.25
CA TYR A 100 -13.05 -12.32 -1.01
C TYR A 100 -13.49 -11.07 -0.24
N SER A 101 -12.57 -10.11 -0.07
CA SER A 101 -12.87 -8.86 0.64
C SER A 101 -13.93 -8.02 -0.06
N LEU A 102 -13.94 -8.01 -1.40
CA LEU A 102 -14.97 -7.34 -2.21
C LEU A 102 -16.33 -8.01 -2.04
N GLY A 103 -16.37 -9.36 -2.06
CA GLY A 103 -17.59 -10.13 -1.78
C GLY A 103 -18.18 -9.79 -0.42
N PHE A 104 -17.34 -9.84 0.62
CA PHE A 104 -17.73 -9.43 1.98
C PHE A 104 -18.30 -8.00 2.01
N THR A 105 -17.63 -7.07 1.31
CA THR A 105 -18.09 -5.67 1.26
C THR A 105 -19.44 -5.55 0.55
N TYR A 106 -19.68 -6.33 -0.51
CA TYR A 106 -20.98 -6.38 -1.19
C TYR A 106 -22.10 -6.91 -0.30
N GLU A 107 -21.84 -7.90 0.55
CA GLU A 107 -22.81 -8.35 1.55
C GLU A 107 -23.19 -7.21 2.50
N LYS A 108 -22.19 -6.44 2.99
CA LYS A 108 -22.42 -5.32 3.90
C LYS A 108 -23.28 -4.20 3.31
N ILE A 109 -23.29 -4.02 2.00
CA ILE A 109 -24.13 -3.03 1.32
C ILE A 109 -25.38 -3.63 0.68
N GLY A 110 -25.76 -4.87 1.05
CA GLY A 110 -26.99 -5.52 0.61
C GLY A 110 -27.00 -5.91 -0.87
N LYS A 111 -25.87 -6.32 -1.42
CA LYS A 111 -25.71 -6.79 -2.81
C LYS A 111 -25.24 -8.24 -2.85
N PRO A 112 -26.04 -9.20 -2.34
CA PRO A 112 -25.62 -10.60 -2.18
C PRO A 112 -25.28 -11.27 -3.51
N GLU A 113 -25.94 -10.93 -4.61
CA GLU A 113 -25.65 -11.53 -5.92
C GLU A 113 -24.25 -11.15 -6.42
N LEU A 114 -23.82 -9.90 -6.18
CA LEU A 114 -22.46 -9.48 -6.50
C LEU A 114 -21.42 -10.12 -5.56
N ALA A 115 -21.78 -10.33 -4.30
CA ALA A 115 -20.93 -11.02 -3.34
C ALA A 115 -20.66 -12.46 -3.77
N GLU A 116 -21.72 -13.20 -4.16
CA GLU A 116 -21.60 -14.58 -4.63
C GLU A 116 -20.66 -14.70 -5.84
N ILE A 117 -20.81 -13.82 -6.83
CA ILE A 117 -19.91 -13.77 -8.00
C ILE A 117 -18.45 -13.60 -7.58
N GLU A 118 -18.14 -12.72 -6.63
CA GLU A 118 -16.76 -12.51 -6.21
C GLU A 118 -16.23 -13.67 -5.35
N TYR A 119 -17.08 -14.34 -4.57
CA TYR A 119 -16.70 -15.57 -3.83
C TYR A 119 -16.43 -16.75 -4.76
N GLU A 120 -17.21 -16.93 -5.82
CA GLU A 120 -16.92 -17.95 -6.83
C GLU A 120 -15.57 -17.71 -7.52
N ARG A 121 -15.29 -16.45 -7.88
CA ARG A 121 -13.99 -16.06 -8.47
C ARG A 121 -12.83 -16.26 -7.49
N TYR A 122 -13.04 -15.93 -6.21
CA TYR A 122 -12.08 -16.21 -5.14
C TYR A 122 -11.76 -17.70 -5.07
N ASN A 123 -12.79 -18.56 -5.00
CA ASN A 123 -12.65 -20.02 -4.90
C ASN A 123 -11.90 -20.59 -6.12
N SER A 124 -12.26 -20.13 -7.31
CA SER A 124 -11.62 -20.55 -8.56
C SER A 124 -10.12 -20.21 -8.62
N LEU A 125 -9.78 -18.98 -8.27
CA LEU A 125 -8.37 -18.52 -8.24
C LEU A 125 -7.57 -19.22 -7.16
N LYS A 126 -8.13 -19.37 -5.96
CA LYS A 126 -7.49 -20.07 -4.85
C LYS A 126 -7.18 -21.52 -5.21
N LYS A 127 -8.15 -22.24 -5.78
CA LYS A 127 -7.97 -23.63 -6.24
C LYS A 127 -6.84 -23.74 -7.28
N ARG A 128 -6.78 -22.79 -8.23
CA ARG A 128 -5.69 -22.76 -9.22
C ARG A 128 -4.33 -22.53 -8.54
N PHE A 129 -4.24 -21.61 -7.62
CA PHE A 129 -3.02 -21.33 -6.87
C PHE A 129 -2.55 -22.57 -6.08
N GLU A 130 -3.46 -23.21 -5.33
CA GLU A 130 -3.17 -24.44 -4.59
C GLU A 130 -2.70 -25.57 -5.51
N SER A 131 -3.33 -25.73 -6.68
CA SER A 131 -2.94 -26.77 -7.65
C SER A 131 -1.57 -26.54 -8.29
N MET A 132 -1.08 -25.31 -8.33
CA MET A 132 0.28 -25.02 -8.79
C MET A 132 1.34 -25.37 -7.74
N LEU A 133 1.04 -25.14 -6.44
CA LEU A 133 1.93 -25.46 -5.34
C LEU A 133 2.12 -26.99 -5.13
N THR A 134 1.11 -27.78 -5.51
CA THR A 134 1.16 -29.26 -5.33
C THR A 134 1.82 -30.00 -6.49
N LYS A 135 2.24 -29.30 -7.55
CA LYS A 135 2.92 -29.89 -8.72
C LYS A 135 4.45 -29.81 -8.64
N GLU A 136 4.99 -29.21 -7.59
CA GLU A 136 6.41 -29.21 -7.27
C GLU A 136 6.76 -30.36 -6.28
#